data_2bd62b891d697e8eb04f484e9e9b40eb
#
_entry.id   2bd62b891d697e8eb04f484e9e9b40eb
#
_cell.length_a   1.000
_cell.length_b   1.000
_cell.length_c   1.000
_cell.angle_alpha   90.00
_cell.angle_beta   90.00
_cell.angle_gamma   90.00
#
_symmetry.space_group_name_H-M   'P 1'
#
loop_
_entity.id
_entity.type
_entity.pdbx_description
1 polymer ?
#
loop_
_entity_poly.entity_id
_entity_poly.type
_entity_poly.pdbx_seq_one_letter_code
_entity_poly.pdbx_strand_id
1 'polypeptide(L)'
;MTTTCLALLAADILPFDWQRLFISDQAPTSFLWEVAVRSIFAFVLTIGALRITGKRGVRQLSLFEFGLILVLGSAGGDATFYYDVPLLYVVVVFAVVMALYVLFNYLIDKYPRVERLFEGAPELIIINGEIDLPVFDKASLTAQELFGQLRQHQVEHLGQVRRLYLEATGEISVYFFEPADERPGLPIWPEIYHKPLFHLPAAGAYACHACAAVCEQPAGPTPSECPRCHELKGWLPACATPRTA
;
A
#
# COMPACT_ATOMS: atom_id res chain seq x y z
N MET A 1 -36.06 -54.46 -16.58
CA MET A 1 -35.92 -53.46 -15.47
C MET A 1 -34.92 -52.42 -15.94
N THR A 2 -35.45 -51.30 -16.22
CA THR A 2 -34.96 -50.20 -17.03
C THR A 2 -33.89 -49.40 -16.28
N THR A 3 -32.66 -49.43 -16.79
CA THR A 3 -31.58 -48.54 -16.39
C THR A 3 -31.77 -47.24 -17.13
N THR A 4 -32.50 -46.32 -16.54
CA THR A 4 -32.58 -44.94 -17.04
C THR A 4 -31.33 -44.23 -16.57
N CYS A 5 -30.30 -44.28 -17.41
CA CYS A 5 -29.06 -43.54 -17.25
C CYS A 5 -29.37 -42.05 -17.33
N LEU A 6 -29.04 -41.35 -16.26
CA LEU A 6 -29.06 -39.92 -16.13
C LEU A 6 -28.05 -39.34 -17.13
N ALA A 7 -28.47 -39.06 -18.34
CA ALA A 7 -27.74 -38.16 -19.22
C ALA A 7 -28.00 -36.72 -18.74
N LEU A 8 -27.25 -36.29 -17.74
CA LEU A 8 -27.00 -34.88 -17.53
C LEU A 8 -26.32 -34.38 -18.81
N LEU A 9 -27.12 -33.74 -19.65
CA LEU A 9 -26.66 -32.95 -20.78
C LEU A 9 -25.71 -31.89 -20.25
N ALA A 10 -24.42 -32.22 -20.22
CA ALA A 10 -23.41 -31.20 -20.31
C ALA A 10 -23.66 -30.51 -21.66
N ALA A 11 -24.32 -29.37 -21.64
CA ALA A 11 -24.40 -28.54 -22.82
C ALA A 11 -22.97 -28.29 -23.26
N ASP A 12 -22.56 -28.82 -24.41
CA ASP A 12 -21.26 -28.57 -25.01
C ASP A 12 -21.16 -27.07 -25.23
N ILE A 13 -20.40 -26.40 -24.34
CA ILE A 13 -20.13 -24.96 -24.44
C ILE A 13 -19.19 -24.79 -25.61
N LEU A 14 -19.72 -24.45 -26.77
CA LEU A 14 -18.93 -24.15 -27.95
C LEU A 14 -18.18 -22.84 -27.73
N PRO A 15 -16.83 -22.82 -27.87
CA PRO A 15 -16.07 -21.58 -27.83
C PRO A 15 -16.49 -20.67 -28.99
N PHE A 16 -16.62 -19.35 -28.70
CA PHE A 16 -17.02 -18.33 -29.68
C PHE A 16 -18.46 -18.44 -30.25
N ASP A 17 -19.39 -18.96 -29.47
CA ASP A 17 -20.81 -18.79 -29.79
C ASP A 17 -21.21 -17.31 -29.61
N TRP A 18 -21.39 -16.61 -30.74
CA TRP A 18 -21.70 -15.18 -30.78
C TRP A 18 -23.05 -14.85 -30.14
N GLN A 19 -24.02 -15.74 -30.26
CA GLN A 19 -25.32 -15.53 -29.65
C GLN A 19 -25.21 -15.56 -28.13
N ARG A 20 -24.58 -16.57 -27.57
CA ARG A 20 -24.31 -16.69 -26.13
C ARG A 20 -23.38 -15.58 -25.62
N LEU A 21 -22.41 -15.12 -26.44
CA LEU A 21 -21.46 -14.12 -26.06
C LEU A 21 -22.10 -12.72 -25.89
N PHE A 22 -23.07 -12.38 -26.76
CA PHE A 22 -23.68 -11.05 -26.76
C PHE A 22 -25.11 -11.03 -26.21
N ILE A 23 -25.81 -12.15 -26.27
CA ILE A 23 -27.23 -12.28 -25.85
C ILE A 23 -27.33 -13.58 -25.06
N SER A 24 -27.76 -13.50 -23.80
CA SER A 24 -27.93 -14.70 -22.97
C SER A 24 -29.02 -15.62 -23.56
N ASP A 25 -28.73 -16.92 -23.59
CA ASP A 25 -29.73 -17.93 -23.96
C ASP A 25 -30.83 -18.12 -22.91
N GLN A 26 -30.59 -17.63 -21.69
CA GLN A 26 -31.47 -17.80 -20.53
C GLN A 26 -32.37 -16.60 -20.25
N ALA A 27 -32.04 -15.42 -20.77
CA ALA A 27 -32.80 -14.20 -20.53
C ALA A 27 -33.32 -13.58 -21.84
N PRO A 28 -34.56 -13.09 -21.86
CA PRO A 28 -35.10 -12.43 -23.04
C PRO A 28 -34.36 -11.12 -23.33
N THR A 29 -34.31 -10.69 -24.59
CA THR A 29 -33.65 -9.42 -25.00
C THR A 29 -34.21 -8.19 -24.28
N SER A 30 -35.48 -8.24 -23.84
CA SER A 30 -36.10 -7.20 -23.02
C SER A 30 -35.42 -7.03 -21.65
N PHE A 31 -34.69 -8.03 -21.15
CA PHE A 31 -33.92 -7.96 -19.92
C PHE A 31 -32.78 -6.91 -19.97
N LEU A 32 -32.31 -6.56 -21.17
CA LEU A 32 -31.30 -5.50 -21.33
C LEU A 32 -31.77 -4.15 -20.76
N TRP A 33 -33.05 -3.82 -20.86
CA TRP A 33 -33.61 -2.62 -20.23
C TRP A 33 -33.60 -2.73 -18.70
N GLU A 34 -33.88 -3.91 -18.17
CA GLU A 34 -33.81 -4.17 -16.73
C GLU A 34 -32.37 -4.06 -16.24
N VAL A 35 -31.38 -4.60 -16.96
CA VAL A 35 -29.96 -4.45 -16.65
C VAL A 35 -29.57 -2.96 -16.61
N ALA A 36 -30.04 -2.12 -17.54
CA ALA A 36 -29.77 -0.70 -17.53
C ALA A 36 -30.34 -0.02 -16.27
N VAL A 37 -31.59 -0.32 -15.91
CA VAL A 37 -32.22 0.22 -14.69
C VAL A 37 -31.50 -0.26 -13.43
N ARG A 38 -31.15 -1.54 -13.35
CA ARG A 38 -30.40 -2.13 -12.24
C ARG A 38 -29.01 -1.51 -12.09
N SER A 39 -28.33 -1.23 -13.23
CA SER A 39 -27.02 -0.56 -13.25
C SER A 39 -27.10 0.85 -12.69
N ILE A 40 -28.10 1.63 -13.12
CA ILE A 40 -28.33 2.99 -12.59
C ILE A 40 -28.62 2.93 -11.10
N PHE A 41 -29.46 2.01 -10.66
CA PHE A 41 -29.79 1.82 -9.26
C PHE A 41 -28.55 1.46 -8.42
N ALA A 42 -27.76 0.46 -8.85
CA ALA A 42 -26.52 0.06 -8.17
C ALA A 42 -25.50 1.21 -8.11
N PHE A 43 -25.36 1.97 -9.21
CA PHE A 43 -24.49 3.14 -9.27
C PHE A 43 -24.91 4.21 -8.25
N VAL A 44 -26.18 4.60 -8.24
CA VAL A 44 -26.71 5.62 -7.31
C VAL A 44 -26.54 5.16 -5.86
N LEU A 45 -26.83 3.88 -5.57
CA LEU A 45 -26.66 3.30 -4.24
C LEU A 45 -25.20 3.31 -3.80
N THR A 46 -24.27 2.94 -4.70
CA THR A 46 -22.82 2.95 -4.42
C THR A 46 -22.32 4.37 -4.17
N ILE A 47 -22.68 5.34 -5.01
CA ILE A 47 -22.30 6.75 -4.80
C ILE A 47 -22.89 7.28 -3.48
N GLY A 48 -24.15 6.92 -3.16
CA GLY A 48 -24.77 7.26 -1.89
C GLY A 48 -24.00 6.71 -0.69
N ALA A 49 -23.59 5.43 -0.76
CA ALA A 49 -22.77 4.80 0.27
C ALA A 49 -21.40 5.48 0.40
N LEU A 50 -20.70 5.71 -0.71
CA LEU A 50 -19.40 6.40 -0.71
C LEU A 50 -19.49 7.85 -0.19
N ARG A 51 -20.62 8.51 -0.34
CA ARG A 51 -20.82 9.85 0.23
C ARG A 51 -20.87 9.84 1.76
N ILE A 52 -21.32 8.74 2.36
CA ILE A 52 -21.38 8.55 3.82
C ILE A 52 -19.98 8.28 4.38
N THR A 53 -19.08 7.63 3.63
CA THR A 53 -17.70 7.34 4.08
C THR A 53 -16.83 8.59 4.23
N GLY A 54 -17.27 9.74 3.74
CA GLY A 54 -16.62 11.03 3.95
C GLY A 54 -15.75 11.50 2.77
N LYS A 55 -15.02 12.61 3.00
CA LYS A 55 -14.27 13.32 1.95
C LYS A 55 -12.80 12.86 1.83
N ARG A 56 -12.41 11.75 2.44
CA ARG A 56 -11.02 11.26 2.33
C ARG A 56 -10.75 10.86 0.87
N GLY A 57 -9.69 11.39 0.29
CA GLY A 57 -9.31 11.08 -1.09
C GLY A 57 -8.86 9.63 -1.22
N VAL A 58 -8.97 9.05 -2.42
CA VAL A 58 -8.61 7.65 -2.73
C VAL A 58 -7.16 7.29 -2.29
N ARG A 59 -6.28 8.28 -2.18
CA ARG A 59 -4.89 8.09 -1.73
C ARG A 59 -4.73 7.80 -0.23
N GLN A 60 -5.75 8.06 0.57
CA GLN A 60 -5.71 7.94 2.04
C GLN A 60 -6.74 6.94 2.57
N LEU A 61 -7.18 6.02 1.72
CA LEU A 61 -8.09 4.94 2.12
C LEU A 61 -7.36 3.96 3.05
N SER A 62 -7.94 3.71 4.20
CA SER A 62 -7.50 2.61 5.06
C SER A 62 -7.76 1.26 4.39
N LEU A 63 -7.03 0.21 4.80
CA LEU A 63 -7.27 -1.15 4.32
C LEU A 63 -8.73 -1.58 4.54
N PHE A 64 -9.33 -1.12 5.64
CA PHE A 64 -10.73 -1.36 5.97
C PHE A 64 -11.69 -0.67 4.97
N GLU A 65 -11.46 0.59 4.63
CA GLU A 65 -12.25 1.33 3.63
C GLU A 65 -12.12 0.72 2.23
N PHE A 66 -10.92 0.25 1.88
CA PHE A 66 -10.71 -0.48 0.64
C PHE A 66 -11.52 -1.78 0.59
N GLY A 67 -11.50 -2.57 1.67
CA GLY A 67 -12.31 -3.77 1.80
C GLY A 67 -13.82 -3.49 1.69
N LEU A 68 -14.28 -2.40 2.30
CA LEU A 68 -15.66 -1.93 2.20
C LEU A 68 -16.08 -1.69 0.73
N ILE A 69 -15.25 -0.96 -0.02
CA ILE A 69 -15.51 -0.64 -1.43
C ILE A 69 -15.61 -1.91 -2.26
N LEU A 70 -14.74 -2.91 -2.02
CA LEU A 70 -14.78 -4.20 -2.71
C LEU A 70 -16.08 -4.96 -2.43
N VAL A 71 -16.52 -5.02 -1.18
CA VAL A 71 -17.78 -5.70 -0.80
C VAL A 71 -18.99 -5.00 -1.43
N LEU A 72 -19.05 -3.68 -1.37
CA LEU A 72 -20.14 -2.91 -1.99
C LEU A 72 -20.13 -3.04 -3.51
N GLY A 73 -18.95 -3.04 -4.13
CA GLY A 73 -18.79 -3.22 -5.58
C GLY A 73 -19.26 -4.60 -6.05
N SER A 74 -18.92 -5.66 -5.31
CA SER A 74 -19.41 -7.01 -5.60
C SER A 74 -20.91 -7.11 -5.48
N ALA A 75 -21.50 -6.66 -4.36
CA ALA A 75 -22.94 -6.71 -4.14
C ALA A 75 -23.74 -5.89 -5.17
N GLY A 76 -23.20 -4.72 -5.58
CA GLY A 76 -23.78 -3.91 -6.65
C GLY A 76 -23.67 -4.56 -8.03
N GLY A 77 -22.55 -5.22 -8.31
CA GLY A 77 -22.31 -5.95 -9.57
C GLY A 77 -23.23 -7.14 -9.74
N ASP A 78 -23.36 -7.98 -8.72
CA ASP A 78 -24.25 -9.15 -8.76
C ASP A 78 -25.70 -8.77 -9.06
N ALA A 79 -26.19 -7.69 -8.46
CA ALA A 79 -27.52 -7.16 -8.71
C ALA A 79 -27.75 -6.72 -10.15
N THR A 80 -26.69 -6.32 -10.84
CA THR A 80 -26.77 -5.83 -12.22
C THR A 80 -26.94 -6.96 -13.22
N PHE A 81 -26.22 -8.07 -13.01
CA PHE A 81 -26.14 -9.15 -14.00
C PHE A 81 -27.11 -10.30 -13.73
N TYR A 82 -27.45 -10.55 -12.47
CA TYR A 82 -28.28 -11.70 -12.11
C TYR A 82 -29.75 -11.30 -11.95
N TYR A 83 -30.63 -11.87 -12.79
CA TYR A 83 -32.06 -11.59 -12.76
C TYR A 83 -32.78 -12.14 -11.51
N ASP A 84 -32.22 -13.16 -10.89
CA ASP A 84 -32.72 -13.83 -9.69
C ASP A 84 -32.33 -13.09 -8.38
N VAL A 85 -31.50 -12.05 -8.47
CA VAL A 85 -31.15 -11.19 -7.31
C VAL A 85 -32.12 -10.01 -7.23
N PRO A 86 -33.03 -9.97 -6.22
CA PRO A 86 -33.91 -8.84 -6.00
C PRO A 86 -33.13 -7.60 -5.55
N LEU A 87 -33.47 -6.43 -6.10
CA LEU A 87 -32.84 -5.15 -5.72
C LEU A 87 -32.97 -4.83 -4.21
N LEU A 88 -34.03 -5.32 -3.57
CA LEU A 88 -34.23 -5.14 -2.13
C LEU A 88 -33.10 -5.83 -1.33
N TYR A 89 -32.60 -6.97 -1.77
CA TYR A 89 -31.50 -7.66 -1.07
C TYR A 89 -30.22 -6.83 -1.13
N VAL A 90 -29.96 -6.17 -2.25
CA VAL A 90 -28.83 -5.26 -2.40
C VAL A 90 -28.92 -4.09 -1.42
N VAL A 91 -30.12 -3.48 -1.30
CA VAL A 91 -30.35 -2.40 -0.31
C VAL A 91 -30.06 -2.88 1.10
N VAL A 92 -30.50 -4.09 1.48
CA VAL A 92 -30.24 -4.66 2.79
C VAL A 92 -28.75 -4.90 3.01
N VAL A 93 -28.04 -5.47 2.03
CA VAL A 93 -26.58 -5.66 2.11
C VAL A 93 -25.87 -4.32 2.30
N PHE A 94 -26.21 -3.31 1.49
CA PHE A 94 -25.62 -1.97 1.62
C PHE A 94 -25.92 -1.35 2.99
N ALA A 95 -27.15 -1.46 3.47
CA ALA A 95 -27.55 -0.93 4.76
C ALA A 95 -26.77 -1.58 5.91
N VAL A 96 -26.62 -2.91 5.90
CA VAL A 96 -25.87 -3.67 6.92
C VAL A 96 -24.40 -3.33 6.87
N VAL A 97 -23.79 -3.33 5.67
CA VAL A 97 -22.37 -3.01 5.50
C VAL A 97 -22.07 -1.59 5.93
N MET A 98 -22.92 -0.62 5.57
CA MET A 98 -22.78 0.77 5.99
C MET A 98 -23.00 0.95 7.49
N ALA A 99 -23.93 0.23 8.11
CA ALA A 99 -24.11 0.25 9.56
C ALA A 99 -22.87 -0.30 10.30
N LEU A 100 -22.28 -1.38 9.79
CA LEU A 100 -21.00 -1.91 10.31
C LEU A 100 -19.88 -0.91 10.13
N TYR A 101 -19.76 -0.26 8.98
CA TYR A 101 -18.75 0.80 8.73
C TYR A 101 -18.87 1.93 9.76
N VAL A 102 -20.06 2.46 9.97
CA VAL A 102 -20.29 3.54 10.97
C VAL A 102 -19.96 3.06 12.38
N LEU A 103 -20.36 1.82 12.73
CA LEU A 103 -20.03 1.22 14.03
C LEU A 103 -18.52 1.06 14.22
N PHE A 104 -17.79 0.57 13.22
CA PHE A 104 -16.32 0.42 13.27
C PHE A 104 -15.62 1.76 13.43
N ASN A 105 -15.99 2.78 12.64
CA ASN A 105 -15.43 4.12 12.81
C ASN A 105 -15.68 4.68 14.22
N TYR A 106 -16.89 4.52 14.74
CA TYR A 106 -17.18 4.91 16.11
C TYR A 106 -16.31 4.19 17.15
N LEU A 107 -16.04 2.89 16.95
CA LEU A 107 -15.18 2.12 17.85
C LEU A 107 -13.71 2.53 17.72
N ILE A 108 -13.21 2.81 16.51
CA ILE A 108 -11.86 3.32 16.24
C ILE A 108 -11.67 4.66 16.94
N ASP A 109 -12.57 5.61 16.72
CA ASP A 109 -12.49 6.95 17.34
C ASP A 109 -12.52 6.90 18.88
N LYS A 110 -13.26 5.95 19.44
CA LYS A 110 -13.44 5.85 20.89
C LYS A 110 -12.36 5.06 21.62
N TYR A 111 -11.76 4.08 20.96
CA TYR A 111 -10.83 3.14 21.58
C TYR A 111 -9.46 3.10 20.86
N PRO A 112 -8.41 3.75 21.40
CA PRO A 112 -7.08 3.78 20.77
C PRO A 112 -6.43 2.40 20.55
N ARG A 113 -6.91 1.35 21.26
CA ARG A 113 -6.45 -0.03 21.03
C ARG A 113 -7.05 -0.61 19.75
N VAL A 114 -8.29 -0.25 19.44
CA VAL A 114 -8.99 -0.67 18.21
C VAL A 114 -8.35 0.04 17.02
N GLU A 115 -8.10 1.34 17.13
CA GLU A 115 -7.38 2.13 16.14
C GLU A 115 -6.04 1.46 15.75
N ARG A 116 -5.17 1.17 16.72
CA ARG A 116 -3.89 0.52 16.47
C ARG A 116 -4.01 -0.86 15.84
N LEU A 117 -5.07 -1.61 16.16
CA LEU A 117 -5.29 -2.95 15.61
C LEU A 117 -5.69 -2.91 14.12
N PHE A 118 -6.51 -1.94 13.73
CA PHE A 118 -7.08 -1.85 12.38
C PHE A 118 -6.37 -0.87 11.46
N GLU A 119 -5.90 0.23 11.97
CA GLU A 119 -5.21 1.27 11.20
C GLU A 119 -3.68 1.22 11.35
N GLY A 120 -3.19 0.57 12.42
CA GLY A 120 -1.76 0.57 12.73
C GLY A 120 -1.35 1.81 13.54
N ALA A 121 -0.05 2.01 13.71
CA ALA A 121 0.52 3.19 14.35
C ALA A 121 1.74 3.67 13.52
N PRO A 122 2.00 4.98 13.47
CA PRO A 122 3.20 5.49 12.83
C PRO A 122 4.47 4.90 13.46
N GLU A 123 5.38 4.42 12.63
CA GLU A 123 6.65 3.82 13.05
C GLU A 123 7.81 4.75 12.71
N LEU A 124 8.67 5.05 13.70
CA LEU A 124 9.83 5.92 13.52
C LEU A 124 10.98 5.11 12.91
N ILE A 125 11.21 5.28 11.62
CA ILE A 125 12.17 4.49 10.82
C ILE A 125 13.55 5.16 10.76
N ILE A 126 13.61 6.49 10.66
CA ILE A 126 14.87 7.22 10.59
C ILE A 126 14.96 8.22 11.73
N ILE A 127 16.09 8.20 12.43
CA ILE A 127 16.44 9.11 13.52
C ILE A 127 17.81 9.71 13.22
N ASN A 128 17.86 11.04 13.05
CA ASN A 128 19.09 11.77 12.82
C ASN A 128 19.94 11.26 11.64
N GLY A 129 19.28 10.87 10.54
CA GLY A 129 19.95 10.37 9.35
C GLY A 129 20.30 8.88 9.38
N GLU A 130 19.96 8.19 10.45
CA GLU A 130 20.27 6.77 10.64
C GLU A 130 18.99 5.92 10.70
N ILE A 131 19.04 4.73 10.10
CA ILE A 131 17.92 3.80 10.07
C ILE A 131 17.89 3.02 11.40
N ASP A 132 16.72 2.97 12.02
CA ASP A 132 16.44 2.08 13.16
C ASP A 132 16.12 0.69 12.63
N LEU A 133 17.13 -0.18 12.49
CA LEU A 133 17.00 -1.51 11.91
C LEU A 133 15.95 -2.39 12.61
N PRO A 134 15.89 -2.46 13.95
CA PRO A 134 14.87 -3.23 14.65
C PRO A 134 13.42 -2.84 14.30
N VAL A 135 13.16 -1.57 14.00
CA VAL A 135 11.87 -1.07 13.56
C VAL A 135 11.70 -1.32 12.07
N PHE A 136 12.73 -0.98 11.28
CA PHE A 136 12.72 -1.13 9.83
C PHE A 136 12.52 -2.59 9.37
N ASP A 137 13.16 -3.56 10.04
CA ASP A 137 13.04 -4.98 9.72
C ASP A 137 11.63 -5.55 10.00
N LYS A 138 10.86 -4.91 10.90
CA LYS A 138 9.46 -5.26 11.17
C LYS A 138 8.49 -4.58 10.20
N ALA A 139 8.90 -3.44 9.67
CA ALA A 139 8.11 -2.72 8.68
C ALA A 139 8.07 -3.51 7.37
N SER A 140 6.90 -3.66 6.78
CA SER A 140 6.74 -4.32 5.47
C SER A 140 7.21 -3.40 4.33
N LEU A 141 8.43 -2.84 4.47
CA LEU A 141 9.01 -1.85 3.57
C LEU A 141 10.44 -2.23 3.23
N THR A 142 10.78 -2.23 1.96
CA THR A 142 12.16 -2.43 1.51
C THR A 142 12.95 -1.12 1.51
N ALA A 143 14.27 -1.20 1.63
CA ALA A 143 15.14 -0.01 1.53
C ALA A 143 14.94 0.74 0.19
N GLN A 144 14.67 0.00 -0.88
CA GLN A 144 14.45 0.58 -2.21
C GLN A 144 13.13 1.37 -2.28
N GLU A 145 12.07 0.89 -1.64
CA GLU A 145 10.79 1.59 -1.54
C GLU A 145 10.93 2.83 -0.66
N LEU A 146 11.56 2.69 0.52
CA LEU A 146 11.84 3.83 1.41
C LEU A 146 12.60 4.93 0.68
N PHE A 147 13.68 4.59 0.00
CA PHE A 147 14.47 5.57 -0.76
C PHE A 147 13.71 6.10 -1.99
N GLY A 148 12.83 5.28 -2.58
CA GLY A 148 11.92 5.72 -3.63
C GLY A 148 10.99 6.84 -3.18
N GLN A 149 10.38 6.69 -2.00
CA GLN A 149 9.55 7.71 -1.39
C GLN A 149 10.36 8.94 -0.98
N LEU A 150 11.54 8.76 -0.38
CA LEU A 150 12.44 9.88 -0.01
C LEU A 150 12.86 10.72 -1.22
N ARG A 151 13.13 10.10 -2.38
CA ARG A 151 13.44 10.85 -3.61
C ARG A 151 12.26 11.68 -4.12
N GLN A 152 11.01 11.27 -3.87
CA GLN A 152 9.84 12.10 -4.17
C GLN A 152 9.79 13.36 -3.30
N HIS A 153 10.42 13.33 -2.11
CA HIS A 153 10.63 14.48 -1.24
C HIS A 153 11.96 15.21 -1.49
N GLN A 154 12.62 14.94 -2.62
CA GLN A 154 13.88 15.61 -3.02
C GLN A 154 15.02 15.39 -2.03
N VAL A 155 15.04 14.23 -1.36
CA VAL A 155 16.16 13.82 -0.50
C VAL A 155 17.24 13.18 -1.36
N GLU A 156 18.49 13.58 -1.17
CA GLU A 156 19.65 13.01 -1.86
C GLU A 156 20.43 12.04 -0.97
N HIS A 157 20.47 12.31 0.33
CA HIS A 157 21.12 11.44 1.31
C HIS A 157 20.43 11.54 2.68
N LEU A 158 20.58 10.50 3.50
CA LEU A 158 19.86 10.42 4.77
C LEU A 158 20.29 11.47 5.80
N GLY A 159 21.47 12.07 5.66
CA GLY A 159 21.93 13.15 6.53
C GLY A 159 21.10 14.44 6.48
N GLN A 160 20.21 14.58 5.49
CA GLN A 160 19.24 15.67 5.40
C GLN A 160 18.00 15.42 6.28
N VAL A 161 17.79 14.15 6.70
CA VAL A 161 16.57 13.71 7.39
C VAL A 161 16.79 13.66 8.90
N ARG A 162 16.07 14.51 9.64
CA ARG A 162 16.08 14.48 11.10
C ARG A 162 15.23 13.35 11.66
N ARG A 163 14.02 13.17 11.14
CA ARG A 163 13.10 12.08 11.50
C ARG A 163 12.28 11.67 10.29
N LEU A 164 12.01 10.39 10.20
CA LEU A 164 11.07 9.84 9.24
C LEU A 164 10.16 8.83 9.94
N TYR A 165 8.86 9.02 9.74
CA TYR A 165 7.86 8.09 10.18
C TYR A 165 7.27 7.36 8.96
N LEU A 166 7.07 6.06 9.10
CA LEU A 166 6.21 5.28 8.21
C LEU A 166 4.81 5.34 8.80
N GLU A 167 3.90 5.96 8.07
CA GLU A 167 2.51 6.09 8.47
C GLU A 167 1.75 4.76 8.26
N ALA A 168 0.64 4.61 8.93
CA ALA A 168 -0.23 3.44 8.80
C ALA A 168 -0.77 3.23 7.37
N THR A 169 -0.79 4.27 6.56
CA THR A 169 -1.16 4.22 5.13
C THR A 169 -0.05 3.69 4.24
N GLY A 170 1.16 3.46 4.77
CA GLY A 170 2.35 3.11 3.99
C GLY A 170 3.06 4.32 3.35
N GLU A 171 2.56 5.53 3.54
CA GLU A 171 3.24 6.77 3.14
C GLU A 171 4.28 7.17 4.19
N ILE A 172 5.19 8.07 3.85
CA ILE A 172 6.20 8.57 4.79
C ILE A 172 5.96 10.02 5.17
N SER A 173 6.18 10.35 6.45
CA SER A 173 6.26 11.70 6.97
C SER A 173 7.72 12.05 7.24
N VAL A 174 8.27 13.05 6.55
CA VAL A 174 9.68 13.41 6.60
C VAL A 174 9.87 14.75 7.28
N TYR A 175 10.70 14.78 8.30
CA TYR A 175 11.16 15.99 9.00
C TYR A 175 12.65 16.19 8.73
N PHE A 176 12.99 17.33 8.16
CA PHE A 176 14.34 17.66 7.76
C PHE A 176 15.14 18.34 8.90
N PHE A 177 16.46 18.30 8.79
CA PHE A 177 17.30 19.21 9.54
C PHE A 177 17.17 20.63 9.00
N GLU A 178 17.48 21.61 9.84
CA GLU A 178 17.75 22.96 9.35
C GLU A 178 19.01 22.92 8.46
N PRO A 179 19.12 23.75 7.41
CA PRO A 179 20.26 23.70 6.48
C PRO A 179 21.63 23.80 7.16
N ALA A 180 21.73 24.50 8.30
CA ALA A 180 22.96 24.62 9.07
C ALA A 180 23.33 23.37 9.89
N ASP A 181 22.37 22.48 10.14
CA ASP A 181 22.49 21.27 10.95
C ASP A 181 22.55 19.98 10.11
N GLU A 182 22.49 20.10 8.78
CA GLU A 182 22.62 18.97 7.87
C GLU A 182 23.96 18.27 8.08
N ARG A 183 23.94 16.95 7.96
CA ARG A 183 25.08 16.08 8.23
C ARG A 183 25.42 15.24 7.01
N PRO A 184 26.66 14.79 6.85
CA PRO A 184 26.95 13.75 5.88
C PRO A 184 26.08 12.52 6.14
N GLY A 185 25.59 11.88 5.08
CA GLY A 185 24.70 10.74 5.20
C GLY A 185 24.81 9.75 4.05
N LEU A 186 24.12 8.63 4.19
CA LEU A 186 24.05 7.58 3.18
C LEU A 186 23.38 8.14 1.93
N PRO A 187 24.04 8.11 0.75
CA PRO A 187 23.41 8.49 -0.52
C PRO A 187 22.32 7.48 -0.90
N ILE A 188 21.17 8.00 -1.38
CA ILE A 188 20.02 7.18 -1.72
C ILE A 188 19.79 7.04 -3.24
N TRP A 189 20.72 7.53 -4.06
CA TRP A 189 20.69 7.36 -5.51
C TRP A 189 20.94 5.89 -5.87
N PRO A 190 20.07 5.25 -6.70
CA PRO A 190 20.20 3.82 -7.04
C PRO A 190 21.56 3.46 -7.59
N GLU A 191 22.16 4.34 -8.42
CA GLU A 191 23.46 4.14 -9.08
C GLU A 191 24.62 4.04 -8.08
N ILE A 192 24.49 4.67 -6.92
CA ILE A 192 25.48 4.69 -5.84
C ILE A 192 25.11 3.61 -4.81
N TYR A 193 23.86 3.57 -4.36
CA TYR A 193 23.43 2.69 -3.29
C TYR A 193 23.68 1.20 -3.60
N HIS A 194 23.49 0.77 -4.83
CA HIS A 194 23.70 -0.64 -5.23
C HIS A 194 25.17 -1.05 -5.39
N LYS A 195 26.13 -0.19 -5.06
CA LYS A 195 27.57 -0.45 -5.21
C LYS A 195 28.32 -0.29 -3.90
N PRO A 196 27.96 -1.04 -2.82
CA PRO A 196 28.70 -0.95 -1.57
C PRO A 196 30.14 -1.38 -1.74
N LEU A 197 31.03 -0.66 -1.07
CA LEU A 197 32.47 -0.90 -1.09
C LEU A 197 32.84 -1.82 0.08
N PHE A 198 33.70 -2.79 -0.20
CA PHE A 198 34.34 -3.66 0.79
C PHE A 198 35.86 -3.37 0.89
N HIS A 199 36.34 -2.44 0.09
CA HIS A 199 37.68 -1.88 0.14
C HIS A 199 37.57 -0.38 -0.15
N LEU A 200 38.06 0.44 0.77
CA LEU A 200 37.92 1.89 0.70
C LEU A 200 39.10 2.49 -0.06
N PRO A 201 38.84 3.23 -1.16
CA PRO A 201 39.90 3.78 -1.99
C PRO A 201 40.68 4.93 -1.32
N ALA A 202 40.06 5.63 -0.38
CA ALA A 202 40.64 6.78 0.33
C ALA A 202 40.13 6.84 1.79
N ALA A 203 40.83 7.55 2.64
CA ALA A 203 40.36 7.88 3.97
C ALA A 203 39.27 8.97 3.88
N GLY A 204 38.24 8.89 4.73
CA GLY A 204 37.13 9.86 4.75
C GLY A 204 35.90 9.35 5.48
N ALA A 205 34.82 10.14 5.37
CA ALA A 205 33.52 9.80 5.92
C ALA A 205 32.78 8.77 5.04
N TYR A 206 32.39 7.66 5.62
CA TYR A 206 31.63 6.59 4.96
C TYR A 206 30.38 6.25 5.77
N ALA A 207 29.29 5.99 5.06
CA ALA A 207 28.03 5.57 5.64
C ALA A 207 27.88 4.04 5.53
N CYS A 208 27.44 3.41 6.60
CA CYS A 208 27.12 1.99 6.60
C CYS A 208 25.93 1.72 5.67
N HIS A 209 26.07 0.74 4.77
CA HIS A 209 25.04 0.37 3.81
C HIS A 209 23.75 -0.18 4.46
N ALA A 210 23.83 -0.70 5.69
CA ALA A 210 22.68 -1.24 6.41
C ALA A 210 21.93 -0.17 7.21
N CYS A 211 22.61 0.49 8.16
CA CYS A 211 21.97 1.39 9.12
C CYS A 211 22.21 2.89 8.86
N ALA A 212 22.96 3.21 7.82
CA ALA A 212 23.35 4.58 7.45
C ALA A 212 24.20 5.35 8.47
N ALA A 213 24.70 4.72 9.55
CA ALA A 213 25.63 5.36 10.47
C ALA A 213 26.88 5.81 9.73
N VAL A 214 27.29 7.08 9.93
CA VAL A 214 28.47 7.66 9.30
C VAL A 214 29.64 7.58 10.23
N CYS A 215 30.77 7.07 9.73
CA CYS A 215 32.03 6.96 10.46
C CYS A 215 33.20 7.39 9.58
N GLU A 216 34.22 8.02 10.19
CA GLU A 216 35.51 8.24 9.54
C GLU A 216 36.25 6.91 9.42
N GLN A 217 36.70 6.60 8.23
CA GLN A 217 37.36 5.35 7.90
C GLN A 217 38.70 5.59 7.19
N PRO A 218 39.74 4.83 7.50
CA PRO A 218 41.00 4.88 6.77
C PRO A 218 40.85 4.23 5.38
N ALA A 219 41.76 4.55 4.48
CA ALA A 219 41.89 3.81 3.23
C ALA A 219 42.31 2.36 3.50
N GLY A 220 41.77 1.41 2.71
CA GLY A 220 42.10 -0.01 2.83
C GLY A 220 40.88 -0.92 2.98
N PRO A 221 41.06 -2.13 3.53
CA PRO A 221 39.96 -3.03 3.78
C PRO A 221 38.99 -2.42 4.80
N THR A 222 37.68 -2.57 4.53
CA THR A 222 36.65 -2.09 5.45
C THR A 222 36.70 -2.85 6.78
N PRO A 223 36.23 -2.22 7.90
CA PRO A 223 36.00 -2.96 9.13
C PRO A 223 35.12 -4.19 8.88
N SER A 224 35.38 -5.24 9.62
CA SER A 224 34.60 -6.47 9.53
C SER A 224 33.12 -6.26 9.89
N GLU A 225 32.83 -5.27 10.74
CA GLU A 225 31.47 -4.98 11.22
C GLU A 225 31.26 -3.47 11.39
N CYS A 226 30.02 -3.03 11.18
CA CYS A 226 29.62 -1.70 11.54
C CYS A 226 29.56 -1.52 13.06
N PRO A 227 30.19 -0.47 13.66
CA PRO A 227 30.19 -0.30 15.11
C PRO A 227 28.82 -0.09 15.74
N ARG A 228 27.81 0.30 14.94
CA ARG A 228 26.44 0.53 15.40
C ARG A 228 25.53 -0.69 15.24
N CYS A 229 25.49 -1.27 14.05
CA CYS A 229 24.52 -2.35 13.74
C CYS A 229 25.15 -3.75 13.63
N HIS A 230 26.48 -3.84 13.68
CA HIS A 230 27.25 -5.08 13.55
C HIS A 230 27.06 -5.85 12.23
N GLU A 231 26.45 -5.21 11.21
CA GLU A 231 26.23 -5.80 9.90
C GLU A 231 27.46 -5.68 9.00
N LEU A 232 27.60 -6.67 8.08
CA LEU A 232 28.69 -6.79 7.11
C LEU A 232 28.26 -6.42 5.69
N LYS A 233 27.41 -5.40 5.52
CA LYS A 233 26.82 -5.05 4.21
C LYS A 233 27.64 -4.06 3.38
N GLY A 234 28.84 -3.71 3.83
CA GLY A 234 29.73 -2.77 3.13
C GLY A 234 29.43 -1.30 3.46
N TRP A 235 30.16 -0.41 2.78
CA TRP A 235 30.16 1.01 3.04
C TRP A 235 30.00 1.82 1.76
N LEU A 236 29.43 3.03 1.88
CA LEU A 236 29.35 3.98 0.79
C LEU A 236 29.97 5.32 1.21
N PRO A 237 30.61 6.07 0.30
CA PRO A 237 31.07 7.42 0.60
C PRO A 237 29.88 8.24 1.11
N ALA A 238 30.04 8.89 2.27
CA ALA A 238 29.01 9.74 2.80
C ALA A 238 28.83 10.99 1.93
N CYS A 239 27.58 11.32 1.59
CA CYS A 239 27.24 12.51 0.84
C CYS A 239 26.94 13.67 1.80
N ALA A 240 27.39 14.88 1.46
CA ALA A 240 27.19 16.11 2.25
C ALA A 240 26.59 17.24 1.40
N THR A 241 25.88 16.91 0.33
CA THR A 241 25.22 17.91 -0.54
C THR A 241 24.12 18.63 0.27
N PRO A 242 24.14 19.95 0.39
CA PRO A 242 23.07 20.66 1.07
C PRO A 242 21.76 20.51 0.27
N ARG A 243 20.65 20.43 0.99
CA ARG A 243 19.34 20.36 0.36
C ARG A 243 19.06 21.66 -0.38
N THR A 244 18.78 21.56 -1.67
CA THR A 244 18.25 22.68 -2.45
C THR A 244 16.76 22.88 -2.12
N ALA A 245 16.38 24.10 -1.72
CA ALA A 245 15.01 24.45 -1.34
C ALA A 245 14.04 24.38 -2.53
#